data_2f35c1dd1930c8405474a5f688ebf6cc
#
_entry.id   2f35c1dd1930c8405474a5f688ebf6cc
#
_cell.length_a   1.000
_cell.length_b   1.000
_cell.length_c   1.000
_cell.angle_alpha   90.00
_cell.angle_beta   90.00
_cell.angle_gamma   90.00
#
_symmetry.space_group_name_H-M   'P 1'
#
loop_
_entity.id
_entity.type
_entity.pdbx_description
1 polymer ?
#
loop_
_entity_poly.entity_id
_entity_poly.type
_entity_poly.pdbx_seq_one_letter_code
_entity_poly.pdbx_strand_id
1 'polypeptide(L)'
;RAVSVKRSTLLHSNQMRHLSVPKRQTQSTFLQLAERGWLAPRARVLEAGEERLLPLSEEAPAPLPAPFEGLEEVDAEQPAPFPRRWLERLPQWVSEEEIKANEGYWPNAQEPLGDLLLFKLEKEIQQYAQEIALAKLAHHRGVRAAFWDRGVEGEFRVRNLEPLAARHDGEVIGRVELDSLEPDVRTELLSTRSRVREHGVDIDIDPGTAFFSHRLQTERFRTVDSALALKERLGRPIAVADPYCGVGPALAHMLAHTNLIGDLLASDLNPKAVELLLVNLTRKGVTDLPDRPEPLSEVSP
;
A
#
# COMPACT_ATOMS: atom_id res chain seq x y z
N ARG A 1 -10.85 33.00 -3.95
CA ARG A 1 -10.44 33.46 -2.58
C ARG A 1 -9.34 32.53 -2.12
N ALA A 2 -8.11 33.06 -2.03
CA ALA A 2 -6.97 32.32 -1.51
C ALA A 2 -7.20 32.03 -0.02
N VAL A 3 -7.20 30.77 0.36
CA VAL A 3 -7.24 30.33 1.75
C VAL A 3 -5.80 30.31 2.25
N SER A 4 -5.45 31.34 3.01
CA SER A 4 -4.18 31.39 3.75
C SER A 4 -4.28 30.42 4.93
N VAL A 5 -3.60 29.29 4.86
CA VAL A 5 -3.46 28.36 5.99
C VAL A 5 -2.51 28.97 7.00
N LYS A 6 -3.06 29.56 8.05
CA LYS A 6 -2.28 29.90 9.24
C LYS A 6 -1.81 28.62 9.92
N ARG A 7 -0.52 28.33 9.85
CA ARG A 7 0.15 27.38 10.74
C ARG A 7 -0.02 27.86 12.18
N SER A 8 -1.04 27.36 12.87
CA SER A 8 -1.11 27.41 14.32
C SER A 8 -0.45 26.16 14.88
N THR A 9 0.84 26.21 15.02
CA THR A 9 1.62 25.19 15.72
C THR A 9 1.49 25.47 17.21
N LEU A 10 0.57 24.81 17.89
CA LEU A 10 0.67 24.59 19.32
C LEU A 10 1.82 23.60 19.54
N LEU A 11 3.03 24.15 19.66
CA LEU A 11 4.22 23.43 20.12
C LEU A 11 4.01 23.09 21.61
N HIS A 12 3.42 21.95 21.90
CA HIS A 12 3.73 21.27 23.13
C HIS A 12 5.16 20.75 22.94
N SER A 13 6.13 21.34 23.63
CA SER A 13 7.49 20.83 23.65
C SER A 13 7.45 19.42 24.26
N ASN A 14 7.59 18.43 23.41
CA ASN A 14 7.64 17.02 23.79
C ASN A 14 9.06 16.68 24.28
N GLN A 15 9.63 17.51 25.14
CA GLN A 15 10.89 17.20 25.80
C GLN A 15 10.67 16.02 26.74
N MET A 16 11.49 15.00 26.56
CA MET A 16 11.51 13.84 27.44
C MET A 16 12.93 13.37 27.67
N ARG A 17 13.10 12.67 28.79
CA ARG A 17 14.38 12.11 29.19
C ARG A 17 14.77 10.93 28.30
N HIS A 18 16.02 10.91 27.89
CA HIS A 18 16.61 9.86 27.07
C HIS A 18 17.91 9.36 27.70
N LEU A 19 18.23 8.11 27.43
CA LEU A 19 19.53 7.54 27.72
C LEU A 19 20.39 7.55 26.45
N SER A 20 21.53 8.26 26.49
CA SER A 20 22.48 8.28 25.39
C SER A 20 23.34 7.04 25.42
N VAL A 21 23.38 6.29 24.30
CA VAL A 21 24.11 5.02 24.19
C VAL A 21 24.86 4.94 22.87
N PRO A 22 26.09 4.38 22.85
CA PRO A 22 26.81 4.12 21.61
C PRO A 22 26.01 3.23 20.66
N LYS A 23 26.05 3.51 19.35
CA LYS A 23 25.32 2.76 18.32
C LYS A 23 25.44 1.23 18.46
N ARG A 24 26.63 0.74 18.78
CA ARG A 24 26.91 -0.71 18.97
C ARG A 24 26.21 -1.33 20.18
N GLN A 25 25.79 -0.52 21.16
CA GLN A 25 25.12 -0.99 22.38
C GLN A 25 23.60 -0.75 22.35
N THR A 26 23.10 -0.07 21.34
CA THR A 26 21.69 0.37 21.25
C THR A 26 20.72 -0.80 21.46
N GLN A 27 20.90 -1.91 20.74
CA GLN A 27 19.95 -3.03 20.78
C GLN A 27 19.95 -3.75 22.15
N SER A 28 21.11 -4.00 22.71
CA SER A 28 21.21 -4.66 24.02
C SER A 28 20.64 -3.79 25.14
N THR A 29 20.95 -2.50 25.13
CA THR A 29 20.42 -1.55 26.12
C THR A 29 18.91 -1.35 25.96
N PHE A 30 18.41 -1.26 24.71
CA PHE A 30 17.00 -1.18 24.43
C PHE A 30 16.22 -2.38 25.02
N LEU A 31 16.69 -3.59 24.80
CA LEU A 31 16.05 -4.79 25.32
C LEU A 31 16.02 -4.81 26.86
N GLN A 32 17.13 -4.43 27.50
CA GLN A 32 17.21 -4.37 28.96
C GLN A 32 16.27 -3.30 29.58
N LEU A 33 16.12 -2.14 28.91
CA LEU A 33 15.16 -1.11 29.34
C LEU A 33 13.71 -1.58 29.10
N ALA A 34 13.45 -2.28 27.98
CA ALA A 34 12.13 -2.82 27.65
C ALA A 34 11.67 -3.86 28.69
N GLU A 35 12.57 -4.79 29.07
CA GLU A 35 12.29 -5.82 30.08
C GLU A 35 11.92 -5.22 31.45
N ARG A 36 12.44 -4.03 31.77
CA ARG A 36 12.15 -3.30 33.01
C ARG A 36 10.94 -2.38 32.93
N GLY A 37 10.34 -2.22 31.74
CA GLY A 37 9.25 -1.26 31.50
C GLY A 37 9.69 0.21 31.50
N TRP A 38 10.99 0.48 31.31
CA TRP A 38 11.57 1.82 31.40
C TRP A 38 11.67 2.54 30.07
N LEU A 39 11.21 1.96 28.97
CA LEU A 39 11.10 2.65 27.69
C LEU A 39 9.77 3.41 27.59
N ALA A 40 9.84 4.65 27.11
CA ALA A 40 8.64 5.43 26.85
C ALA A 40 7.83 4.81 25.68
N PRO A 41 6.55 4.47 25.92
CA PRO A 41 5.72 3.90 24.86
C PRO A 41 5.55 4.91 23.73
N ARG A 42 5.67 4.47 22.49
CA ARG A 42 5.49 5.26 21.25
C ARG A 42 6.56 6.33 20.96
N ALA A 43 7.55 6.49 21.82
CA ALA A 43 8.68 7.37 21.56
C ALA A 43 9.69 6.69 20.61
N ARG A 44 10.44 7.50 19.88
CA ARG A 44 11.42 7.01 18.90
C ARG A 44 12.82 7.06 19.49
N VAL A 45 13.64 6.11 19.10
CA VAL A 45 15.09 6.22 19.28
C VAL A 45 15.58 7.31 18.35
N LEU A 46 16.23 8.33 18.90
CA LEU A 46 16.76 9.45 18.12
C LEU A 46 18.23 9.21 17.75
N GLU A 47 18.65 9.83 16.66
CA GLU A 47 20.05 9.81 16.23
C GLU A 47 20.79 11.03 16.77
N ALA A 48 21.92 10.81 17.43
CA ALA A 48 22.78 11.85 17.95
C ALA A 48 24.25 11.55 17.59
N GLY A 49 24.63 11.80 16.35
CA GLY A 49 25.99 11.52 15.86
C GLY A 49 26.33 10.03 15.94
N GLU A 50 27.34 9.65 16.75
CA GLU A 50 27.77 8.27 17.01
C GLU A 50 26.93 7.56 18.07
N GLU A 51 25.98 8.28 18.68
CA GLU A 51 25.10 7.76 19.72
C GLU A 51 23.66 7.63 19.26
N ARG A 52 22.86 6.95 20.07
CA ARG A 52 21.41 6.83 19.98
C ARG A 52 20.80 7.22 21.30
N LEU A 53 19.75 8.02 21.25
CA LEU A 53 19.00 8.44 22.42
C LEU A 53 17.79 7.51 22.60
N LEU A 54 17.82 6.68 23.63
CA LEU A 54 16.75 5.78 23.98
C LEU A 54 15.73 6.50 24.87
N PRO A 55 14.46 6.61 24.49
CA PRO A 55 13.47 7.37 25.24
C PRO A 55 13.09 6.65 26.54
N LEU A 56 13.18 7.34 27.66
CA LEU A 56 12.85 6.81 28.97
C LEU A 56 11.39 7.13 29.36
N SER A 57 10.71 6.15 29.97
CA SER A 57 9.38 6.36 30.53
C SER A 57 9.45 7.14 31.85
N GLU A 58 8.31 7.69 32.27
CA GLU A 58 8.21 8.34 33.58
C GLU A 58 8.48 7.39 34.76
N GLU A 59 8.28 6.08 34.54
CA GLU A 59 8.53 5.03 35.53
C GLU A 59 10.01 4.68 35.67
N ALA A 60 10.86 5.13 34.72
CA ALA A 60 12.29 4.89 34.80
C ALA A 60 12.92 5.71 35.95
N PRO A 61 13.66 5.07 36.87
CA PRO A 61 14.28 5.80 37.99
C PRO A 61 15.27 6.86 37.49
N ALA A 62 15.49 7.88 38.33
CA ALA A 62 16.47 8.92 38.08
C ALA A 62 17.32 9.11 39.35
N PRO A 63 18.64 8.81 39.29
CA PRO A 63 19.38 8.27 38.16
C PRO A 63 19.05 6.78 37.88
N LEU A 64 19.37 6.31 36.65
CA LEU A 64 19.22 4.90 36.32
C LEU A 64 20.25 4.05 37.09
N PRO A 65 19.82 2.90 37.66
CA PRO A 65 20.73 1.98 38.36
C PRO A 65 21.54 1.12 37.39
N ALA A 66 22.46 0.34 37.92
CA ALA A 66 23.20 -0.66 37.12
C ALA A 66 22.25 -1.55 36.27
N PRO A 67 22.61 -1.87 35.05
CA PRO A 67 23.91 -1.69 34.39
C PRO A 67 24.04 -0.37 33.58
N PHE A 68 23.14 0.59 33.77
CA PHE A 68 23.09 1.85 33.02
C PHE A 68 23.89 2.98 33.67
N GLU A 69 24.47 2.73 34.82
CA GLU A 69 25.35 3.69 35.52
C GLU A 69 26.50 4.15 34.61
N GLY A 70 26.70 5.47 34.57
CA GLY A 70 27.76 6.08 33.74
C GLY A 70 27.36 6.36 32.28
N LEU A 71 26.17 5.98 31.86
CA LEU A 71 25.58 6.48 30.60
C LEU A 71 24.92 7.84 30.85
N GLU A 72 25.03 8.73 29.88
CA GLU A 72 24.48 10.08 29.99
C GLU A 72 22.97 10.09 29.79
N GLU A 73 22.26 10.73 30.71
CA GLU A 73 20.84 11.03 30.54
C GLU A 73 20.70 12.46 30.00
N VAL A 74 19.95 12.61 28.90
CA VAL A 74 19.76 13.89 28.22
C VAL A 74 18.27 14.14 27.97
N ASP A 75 17.84 15.38 28.06
CA ASP A 75 16.53 15.80 27.61
C ASP A 75 16.56 16.15 26.13
N ALA A 76 15.74 15.50 25.35
CA ALA A 76 15.63 15.76 23.93
C ALA A 76 14.15 15.84 23.49
N GLU A 77 13.91 16.65 22.48
CA GLU A 77 12.58 16.79 21.90
C GLU A 77 12.22 15.57 21.07
N GLN A 78 11.14 14.90 21.44
CA GLN A 78 10.59 13.80 20.65
C GLN A 78 9.76 14.33 19.49
N PRO A 79 9.99 13.85 18.28
CA PRO A 79 9.07 14.11 17.18
C PRO A 79 7.70 13.55 17.54
N ALA A 80 6.64 14.21 17.13
CA ALA A 80 5.28 13.75 17.34
C ALA A 80 5.16 12.24 16.94
N PRO A 81 4.51 11.42 17.75
CA PRO A 81 4.36 10.01 17.45
C PRO A 81 3.71 9.82 16.08
N PHE A 82 4.18 8.82 15.32
CA PHE A 82 3.57 8.53 14.02
C PHE A 82 2.12 8.12 14.24
N PRO A 83 1.15 8.77 13.59
CA PRO A 83 -0.25 8.44 13.74
C PRO A 83 -0.49 6.94 13.47
N ARG A 84 -1.24 6.27 14.35
CA ARG A 84 -1.57 4.84 14.20
C ARG A 84 -2.61 4.61 13.12
N ARG A 85 -3.50 5.58 12.94
CA ARG A 85 -4.62 5.54 12.00
C ARG A 85 -4.57 6.76 11.10
N TRP A 86 -4.98 6.62 9.86
CA TRP A 86 -5.06 7.73 8.92
C TRP A 86 -5.95 8.87 9.45
N LEU A 87 -6.98 8.53 10.20
CA LEU A 87 -7.93 9.50 10.79
C LEU A 87 -7.24 10.51 11.73
N GLU A 88 -6.15 10.12 12.39
CA GLU A 88 -5.34 11.02 13.24
C GLU A 88 -4.59 12.10 12.43
N ARG A 89 -4.54 11.96 11.11
CA ARG A 89 -3.99 12.97 10.19
C ARG A 89 -5.03 13.92 9.64
N LEU A 90 -6.31 13.52 9.67
CA LEU A 90 -7.41 14.28 9.07
C LEU A 90 -7.55 15.72 9.62
N PRO A 91 -7.23 16.02 10.91
CA PRO A 91 -7.25 17.39 11.44
C PRO A 91 -6.31 18.38 10.73
N GLN A 92 -5.42 17.92 9.85
CA GLN A 92 -4.61 18.79 8.99
C GLN A 92 -5.44 19.49 7.90
N TRP A 93 -6.60 18.94 7.55
CA TRP A 93 -7.46 19.41 6.45
C TRP A 93 -8.92 19.63 6.84
N VAL A 94 -9.41 18.98 7.90
CA VAL A 94 -10.82 19.05 8.34
C VAL A 94 -10.83 19.44 9.82
N SER A 95 -11.77 20.32 10.22
CA SER A 95 -11.86 20.75 11.61
C SER A 95 -12.26 19.60 12.55
N GLU A 96 -11.82 19.68 13.81
CA GLU A 96 -12.15 18.66 14.81
C GLU A 96 -13.65 18.55 15.07
N GLU A 97 -14.39 19.66 14.93
CA GLU A 97 -15.85 19.70 15.06
C GLU A 97 -16.51 18.89 13.95
N GLU A 98 -16.09 19.07 12.70
CA GLU A 98 -16.59 18.30 11.56
C GLU A 98 -16.22 16.82 11.65
N ILE A 99 -15.00 16.52 12.10
CA ILE A 99 -14.54 15.13 12.32
C ILE A 99 -15.44 14.46 13.34
N LYS A 100 -15.77 15.12 14.44
CA LYS A 100 -16.65 14.61 15.49
C LYS A 100 -18.11 14.51 15.03
N ALA A 101 -18.60 15.49 14.28
CA ALA A 101 -19.96 15.48 13.76
C ALA A 101 -20.24 14.31 12.79
N ASN A 102 -19.20 13.83 12.11
CA ASN A 102 -19.28 12.71 11.17
C ASN A 102 -18.67 11.41 11.75
N GLU A 103 -18.53 11.30 13.07
CA GLU A 103 -18.04 10.09 13.73
C GLU A 103 -18.91 8.88 13.32
N GLY A 104 -18.25 7.82 12.85
CA GLY A 104 -18.94 6.62 12.36
C GLY A 104 -19.05 6.51 10.83
N TYR A 105 -19.00 7.63 10.09
CA TYR A 105 -18.99 7.59 8.62
C TYR A 105 -17.61 7.53 8.00
N TRP A 106 -16.53 7.86 8.76
CA TRP A 106 -15.17 7.86 8.24
C TRP A 106 -14.74 6.47 7.75
N PRO A 107 -14.26 6.33 6.49
CA PRO A 107 -14.07 5.03 5.85
C PRO A 107 -12.89 4.29 6.44
N ASN A 108 -13.16 3.27 7.25
CA ASN A 108 -12.12 2.35 7.75
C ASN A 108 -11.67 1.37 6.68
N ALA A 109 -12.60 0.95 5.80
CA ALA A 109 -12.29 0.04 4.70
C ALA A 109 -11.53 0.76 3.59
N GLN A 110 -10.44 0.15 3.17
CA GLN A 110 -9.63 0.59 2.03
C GLN A 110 -8.96 -0.63 1.39
N GLU A 111 -8.68 -0.54 0.11
CA GLU A 111 -8.05 -1.61 -0.65
C GLU A 111 -6.74 -1.08 -1.26
N PRO A 112 -5.58 -1.47 -0.71
CA PRO A 112 -4.30 -1.21 -1.37
C PRO A 112 -4.11 -2.18 -2.54
N LEU A 113 -3.81 -1.65 -3.73
CA LEU A 113 -3.50 -2.41 -4.93
C LEU A 113 -2.15 -1.92 -5.48
N GLY A 114 -1.06 -2.58 -5.07
CA GLY A 114 0.29 -2.11 -5.36
C GLY A 114 0.54 -0.73 -4.74
N ASP A 115 0.77 0.27 -5.59
CA ASP A 115 0.98 1.67 -5.20
C ASP A 115 -0.29 2.54 -5.29
N LEU A 116 -1.47 1.91 -5.41
CA LEU A 116 -2.78 2.58 -5.41
C LEU A 116 -3.53 2.32 -4.12
N LEU A 117 -4.35 3.29 -3.70
CA LEU A 117 -5.26 3.15 -2.57
C LEU A 117 -6.68 3.45 -3.02
N LEU A 118 -7.54 2.42 -2.95
CA LEU A 118 -8.94 2.54 -3.32
C LEU A 118 -9.82 2.52 -2.07
N PHE A 119 -10.85 3.37 -2.02
CA PHE A 119 -11.81 3.38 -0.93
C PHE A 119 -13.16 3.91 -1.39
N LYS A 120 -14.21 3.50 -0.67
CA LYS A 120 -15.58 3.99 -0.87
C LYS A 120 -15.91 5.07 0.14
N LEU A 121 -16.84 5.95 -0.22
CA LEU A 121 -17.31 7.05 0.62
C LEU A 121 -18.82 6.97 0.82
N GLU A 122 -19.25 7.03 2.06
CA GLU A 122 -20.65 7.25 2.43
C GLU A 122 -21.09 8.66 2.05
N LYS A 123 -22.41 8.85 1.80
CA LYS A 123 -22.95 10.12 1.30
C LYS A 123 -22.61 11.31 2.19
N GLU A 124 -22.60 11.09 3.49
CA GLU A 124 -22.38 12.08 4.54
C GLU A 124 -21.02 12.73 4.50
N ILE A 125 -20.02 12.00 3.96
CA ILE A 125 -18.62 12.43 3.96
C ILE A 125 -18.04 12.65 2.56
N GLN A 126 -18.83 12.54 1.50
CA GLN A 126 -18.37 12.74 0.12
C GLN A 126 -17.78 14.13 -0.12
N GLN A 127 -18.27 15.14 0.59
CA GLN A 127 -17.73 16.51 0.53
C GLN A 127 -16.28 16.60 1.01
N TYR A 128 -15.81 15.64 1.80
CA TYR A 128 -14.44 15.56 2.31
C TYR A 128 -13.58 14.55 1.53
N ALA A 129 -13.99 14.16 0.33
CA ALA A 129 -13.32 13.10 -0.44
C ALA A 129 -11.82 13.36 -0.64
N GLN A 130 -11.47 14.61 -0.98
CA GLN A 130 -10.08 15.00 -1.20
C GLN A 130 -9.28 15.00 0.10
N GLU A 131 -9.81 15.56 1.18
CA GLU A 131 -9.18 15.63 2.50
C GLU A 131 -8.92 14.24 3.07
N ILE A 132 -9.88 13.32 2.89
CA ILE A 132 -9.74 11.90 3.24
C ILE A 132 -8.60 11.26 2.43
N ALA A 133 -8.53 11.52 1.12
CA ALA A 133 -7.47 11.01 0.26
C ALA A 133 -6.09 11.52 0.68
N LEU A 134 -5.96 12.83 0.96
CA LEU A 134 -4.74 13.44 1.45
C LEU A 134 -4.29 12.83 2.78
N ALA A 135 -5.20 12.68 3.75
CA ALA A 135 -4.91 12.10 5.05
C ALA A 135 -4.48 10.62 4.93
N LYS A 136 -5.15 9.85 4.07
CA LYS A 136 -4.80 8.46 3.80
C LYS A 136 -3.43 8.34 3.12
N LEU A 137 -3.14 9.14 2.10
CA LEU A 137 -1.83 9.16 1.45
C LEU A 137 -0.70 9.59 2.39
N ALA A 138 -0.95 10.61 3.23
CA ALA A 138 0.03 11.04 4.24
C ALA A 138 0.32 9.93 5.26
N HIS A 139 -0.64 9.02 5.50
CA HIS A 139 -0.47 7.84 6.35
C HIS A 139 0.26 6.69 5.63
N HIS A 140 -0.08 6.41 4.38
CA HIS A 140 0.46 5.32 3.57
C HIS A 140 1.60 5.80 2.67
N ARG A 141 2.83 5.82 3.16
CA ARG A 141 3.99 6.41 2.47
C ARG A 141 4.36 5.73 1.14
N GLY A 142 4.06 4.44 1.00
CA GLY A 142 4.35 3.66 -0.21
C GLY A 142 3.28 3.74 -1.30
N VAL A 143 2.24 4.58 -1.10
CA VAL A 143 1.14 4.74 -2.05
C VAL A 143 1.37 5.97 -2.90
N ARG A 144 1.23 5.81 -4.24
CA ARG A 144 1.37 6.88 -5.23
C ARG A 144 0.10 7.70 -5.37
N ALA A 145 -1.07 7.05 -5.50
CA ALA A 145 -2.33 7.73 -5.76
C ALA A 145 -3.51 7.12 -5.00
N ALA A 146 -4.47 7.95 -4.65
CA ALA A 146 -5.69 7.59 -3.95
C ALA A 146 -6.92 7.87 -4.82
N PHE A 147 -7.83 6.89 -4.89
CA PHE A 147 -9.01 6.91 -5.73
C PHE A 147 -10.26 6.63 -4.93
N TRP A 148 -11.32 7.35 -5.25
CA TRP A 148 -12.66 6.97 -4.85
C TRP A 148 -13.19 5.85 -5.75
N ASP A 149 -13.44 4.69 -5.18
CA ASP A 149 -14.10 3.56 -5.86
C ASP A 149 -15.61 3.76 -5.86
N ARG A 150 -16.15 4.18 -6.99
CA ARG A 150 -17.58 4.40 -7.19
C ARG A 150 -18.34 3.13 -7.54
N GLY A 151 -17.65 1.99 -7.55
CA GLY A 151 -18.22 0.69 -7.90
C GLY A 151 -17.72 0.16 -9.23
N VAL A 152 -18.39 -0.85 -9.74
CA VAL A 152 -18.05 -1.51 -11.01
C VAL A 152 -19.08 -1.14 -12.08
N GLU A 153 -18.61 -1.02 -13.32
CA GLU A 153 -19.41 -0.62 -14.46
C GLU A 153 -19.19 -1.56 -15.66
N GLY A 154 -20.20 -1.63 -16.53
CA GLY A 154 -20.16 -2.34 -17.80
C GLY A 154 -20.03 -3.86 -17.68
N GLU A 155 -19.99 -4.51 -18.84
CA GLU A 155 -19.90 -5.97 -18.98
C GLU A 155 -18.56 -6.53 -18.47
N PHE A 156 -17.48 -5.76 -18.60
CA PHE A 156 -16.15 -6.14 -18.13
C PHE A 156 -15.95 -5.91 -16.63
N ARG A 157 -16.96 -5.38 -15.93
CA ARG A 157 -16.91 -5.12 -14.49
C ARG A 157 -15.70 -4.29 -14.06
N VAL A 158 -15.30 -3.32 -14.87
CA VAL A 158 -14.21 -2.40 -14.54
C VAL A 158 -14.64 -1.45 -13.42
N ARG A 159 -13.67 -1.00 -12.62
CA ARG A 159 -13.96 -0.08 -11.52
C ARG A 159 -14.06 1.35 -12.06
N ASN A 160 -15.07 2.07 -11.64
CA ASN A 160 -15.15 3.51 -11.83
C ASN A 160 -14.33 4.17 -10.71
N LEU A 161 -13.11 4.60 -11.06
CA LEU A 161 -12.12 5.16 -10.14
C LEU A 161 -11.97 6.65 -10.37
N GLU A 162 -12.45 7.45 -9.43
CA GLU A 162 -12.27 8.91 -9.45
C GLU A 162 -10.97 9.26 -8.71
N PRO A 163 -9.97 9.89 -9.38
CA PRO A 163 -8.73 10.30 -8.74
C PRO A 163 -8.97 11.47 -7.79
N LEU A 164 -8.43 11.39 -6.57
CA LEU A 164 -8.64 12.40 -5.54
C LEU A 164 -7.35 13.12 -5.13
N ALA A 165 -6.25 12.38 -5.02
CA ALA A 165 -4.97 12.90 -4.58
C ALA A 165 -3.83 11.98 -5.06
N ALA A 166 -2.61 12.52 -5.15
CA ALA A 166 -1.41 11.74 -5.47
C ALA A 166 -0.21 12.19 -4.63
N ARG A 167 0.88 11.44 -4.74
CA ARG A 167 2.18 11.79 -4.17
C ARG A 167 3.12 12.21 -5.30
N HIS A 168 3.59 13.44 -5.23
CA HIS A 168 4.55 14.00 -6.16
C HIS A 168 5.72 14.60 -5.38
N ASP A 169 6.95 14.28 -5.77
CA ASP A 169 8.18 14.72 -5.10
C ASP A 169 8.19 14.54 -3.57
N GLY A 170 7.60 13.43 -3.11
CA GLY A 170 7.51 13.08 -1.68
C GLY A 170 6.34 13.72 -0.93
N GLU A 171 5.72 14.75 -1.48
CA GLU A 171 4.58 15.45 -0.89
C GLU A 171 3.23 14.87 -1.38
N VAL A 172 2.20 14.99 -0.55
CA VAL A 172 0.82 14.65 -0.97
C VAL A 172 0.15 15.89 -1.53
N ILE A 173 -0.39 15.78 -2.73
CA ILE A 173 -1.02 16.87 -3.48
C ILE A 173 -2.47 16.54 -3.83
N GLY A 174 -3.32 17.56 -3.77
CA GLY A 174 -4.73 17.47 -4.10
C GLY A 174 -5.05 17.94 -5.52
N ARG A 175 -6.34 18.14 -5.80
CA ARG A 175 -6.85 18.47 -7.15
C ARG A 175 -6.21 19.72 -7.73
N VAL A 176 -6.07 20.79 -6.94
CA VAL A 176 -5.55 22.08 -7.43
C VAL A 176 -4.12 21.95 -7.93
N GLU A 177 -3.27 21.30 -7.15
CA GLU A 177 -1.87 21.05 -7.50
C GLU A 177 -1.77 20.06 -8.67
N LEU A 178 -2.59 19.01 -8.69
CA LEU A 178 -2.66 18.04 -9.79
C LEU A 178 -3.05 18.71 -11.11
N ASP A 179 -3.99 19.65 -11.08
CA ASP A 179 -4.44 20.39 -12.25
C ASP A 179 -3.38 21.37 -12.79
N SER A 180 -2.40 21.74 -11.96
CA SER A 180 -1.27 22.61 -12.33
C SER A 180 -0.06 21.86 -12.89
N LEU A 181 -0.03 20.51 -12.82
CA LEU A 181 1.05 19.71 -13.36
C LEU A 181 1.01 19.61 -14.89
N GLU A 182 2.16 19.36 -15.47
CA GLU A 182 2.25 19.01 -16.89
C GLU A 182 1.39 17.77 -17.19
N PRO A 183 0.66 17.73 -18.32
CA PRO A 183 -0.31 16.68 -18.63
C PRO A 183 0.25 15.26 -18.57
N ASP A 184 1.48 15.04 -19.01
CA ASP A 184 2.13 13.74 -19.01
C ASP A 184 2.44 13.27 -17.57
N VAL A 185 2.96 14.17 -16.73
CA VAL A 185 3.24 13.90 -15.31
C VAL A 185 1.95 13.56 -14.58
N ARG A 186 0.91 14.35 -14.79
CA ARG A 186 -0.41 14.12 -14.21
C ARG A 186 -0.99 12.76 -14.62
N THR A 187 -0.90 12.42 -15.92
CA THR A 187 -1.39 11.14 -16.46
C THR A 187 -0.67 9.97 -15.83
N GLU A 188 0.65 10.05 -15.68
CA GLU A 188 1.45 9.01 -15.03
C GLU A 188 1.07 8.85 -13.55
N LEU A 189 0.99 9.96 -12.81
CA LEU A 189 0.63 9.96 -11.39
C LEU A 189 -0.76 9.37 -11.12
N LEU A 190 -1.73 9.66 -11.99
CA LEU A 190 -3.12 9.24 -11.86
C LEU A 190 -3.44 7.96 -12.65
N SER A 191 -2.44 7.33 -13.26
CA SER A 191 -2.61 6.02 -13.90
C SER A 191 -3.12 4.99 -12.90
N THR A 192 -4.13 4.21 -13.27
CA THR A 192 -4.63 3.08 -12.48
C THR A 192 -3.80 1.82 -12.67
N ARG A 193 -2.82 1.85 -13.61
CA ARG A 193 -1.87 0.75 -13.78
C ARG A 193 -0.92 0.66 -12.60
N SER A 194 -0.80 -0.54 -12.05
CA SER A 194 0.02 -0.81 -10.88
C SER A 194 0.54 -2.25 -10.89
N ARG A 195 1.36 -2.59 -9.91
CA ARG A 195 1.86 -3.95 -9.71
C ARG A 195 1.58 -4.40 -8.30
N VAL A 196 0.93 -5.55 -8.19
CA VAL A 196 0.70 -6.20 -6.91
C VAL A 196 1.66 -7.37 -6.73
N ARG A 197 2.01 -7.65 -5.49
CA ARG A 197 2.81 -8.81 -5.13
C ARG A 197 1.98 -9.75 -4.26
N GLU A 198 1.68 -10.94 -4.81
CA GLU A 198 0.97 -12.00 -4.10
C GLU A 198 1.92 -13.18 -3.87
N HIS A 199 2.25 -13.51 -2.62
CA HIS A 199 3.14 -14.64 -2.26
C HIS A 199 4.42 -14.72 -3.09
N GLY A 200 5.08 -13.58 -3.30
CA GLY A 200 6.33 -13.50 -4.05
C GLY A 200 6.17 -13.43 -5.57
N VAL A 201 4.94 -13.51 -6.09
CA VAL A 201 4.65 -13.36 -7.52
C VAL A 201 4.18 -11.94 -7.81
N ASP A 202 4.88 -11.25 -8.71
CA ASP A 202 4.50 -9.92 -9.18
C ASP A 202 3.50 -10.04 -10.34
N ILE A 203 2.42 -9.27 -10.27
CA ILE A 203 1.33 -9.25 -11.23
C ILE A 203 1.04 -7.79 -11.60
N ASP A 204 1.17 -7.45 -12.87
CA ASP A 204 0.75 -6.14 -13.39
C ASP A 204 -0.77 -6.12 -13.52
N ILE A 205 -1.39 -5.08 -12.99
CA ILE A 205 -2.84 -4.87 -12.95
C ILE A 205 -3.20 -3.46 -13.41
N ASP A 206 -4.45 -3.29 -13.79
CA ASP A 206 -5.07 -1.98 -14.04
C ASP A 206 -6.55 -2.05 -13.68
N PRO A 207 -6.90 -1.77 -12.41
CA PRO A 207 -8.29 -1.91 -11.93
C PRO A 207 -9.27 -0.95 -12.61
N GLY A 208 -8.81 0.11 -13.28
CA GLY A 208 -9.63 1.00 -14.09
C GLY A 208 -9.97 0.44 -15.48
N THR A 209 -9.30 -0.62 -15.93
CA THR A 209 -9.52 -1.19 -17.27
C THR A 209 -9.79 -2.70 -17.25
N ALA A 210 -9.34 -3.42 -16.22
CA ALA A 210 -9.51 -4.87 -16.09
C ALA A 210 -9.84 -5.27 -14.66
N PHE A 211 -10.70 -6.28 -14.50
CA PHE A 211 -11.04 -6.79 -13.17
C PHE A 211 -9.84 -7.44 -12.50
N PHE A 212 -9.58 -7.05 -11.26
CA PHE A 212 -8.66 -7.72 -10.35
C PHE A 212 -9.18 -7.64 -8.91
N SER A 213 -8.97 -8.69 -8.12
CA SER A 213 -9.34 -8.72 -6.70
C SER A 213 -8.37 -9.55 -5.87
N HIS A 214 -7.78 -8.94 -4.85
CA HIS A 214 -6.97 -9.66 -3.85
C HIS A 214 -7.76 -10.73 -3.08
N ARG A 215 -9.09 -10.57 -2.95
CA ARG A 215 -9.94 -11.52 -2.20
C ARG A 215 -9.94 -12.93 -2.81
N LEU A 216 -9.62 -13.04 -4.10
CA LEU A 216 -9.53 -14.32 -4.79
C LEU A 216 -8.16 -15.00 -4.66
N GLN A 217 -7.25 -14.44 -3.89
CA GLN A 217 -5.90 -14.99 -3.72
C GLN A 217 -5.92 -16.41 -3.18
N THR A 218 -6.73 -16.72 -2.17
CA THR A 218 -6.85 -18.07 -1.60
C THR A 218 -7.34 -19.09 -2.64
N GLU A 219 -8.30 -18.70 -3.47
CA GLU A 219 -8.81 -19.60 -4.53
C GLU A 219 -7.76 -19.84 -5.62
N ARG A 220 -6.97 -18.83 -5.97
CA ARG A 220 -5.84 -19.00 -6.89
C ARG A 220 -4.84 -20.02 -6.36
N PHE A 221 -4.51 -19.97 -5.07
CA PHE A 221 -3.62 -20.97 -4.46
C PHE A 221 -4.19 -22.38 -4.49
N ARG A 222 -5.45 -22.56 -4.14
CA ARG A 222 -6.11 -23.87 -4.25
C ARG A 222 -6.07 -24.43 -5.67
N THR A 223 -6.20 -23.56 -6.67
CA THR A 223 -6.09 -23.95 -8.08
C THR A 223 -4.66 -24.41 -8.41
N VAL A 224 -3.65 -23.69 -7.91
CA VAL A 224 -2.22 -24.08 -8.09
C VAL A 224 -1.94 -25.41 -7.41
N ASP A 225 -2.40 -25.62 -6.17
CA ASP A 225 -2.22 -26.88 -5.44
C ASP A 225 -2.86 -28.05 -6.19
N SER A 226 -4.07 -27.85 -6.75
CA SER A 226 -4.75 -28.85 -7.57
C SER A 226 -3.97 -29.17 -8.86
N ALA A 227 -3.40 -28.15 -9.49
CA ALA A 227 -2.58 -28.30 -10.69
C ALA A 227 -1.28 -29.08 -10.39
N LEU A 228 -0.62 -28.79 -9.27
CA LEU A 228 0.57 -29.51 -8.81
C LEU A 228 0.26 -30.99 -8.54
N ALA A 229 -0.83 -31.29 -7.84
CA ALA A 229 -1.27 -32.67 -7.58
C ALA A 229 -1.60 -33.42 -8.89
N LEU A 230 -2.22 -32.74 -9.86
CA LEU A 230 -2.49 -33.33 -11.17
C LEU A 230 -1.20 -33.64 -11.93
N LYS A 231 -0.24 -32.70 -11.96
CA LYS A 231 1.09 -32.93 -12.56
C LYS A 231 1.77 -34.14 -11.96
N GLU A 232 1.76 -34.26 -10.63
CA GLU A 232 2.37 -35.40 -9.93
C GLU A 232 1.74 -36.73 -10.36
N ARG A 233 0.42 -36.79 -10.40
CA ARG A 233 -0.32 -37.98 -10.85
C ARG A 233 -0.05 -38.39 -12.31
N LEU A 234 0.15 -37.39 -13.18
CA LEU A 234 0.40 -37.61 -14.62
C LEU A 234 1.86 -37.90 -14.92
N GLY A 235 2.78 -37.55 -14.02
CA GLY A 235 4.24 -37.66 -14.23
C GLY A 235 4.78 -36.76 -15.35
N ARG A 236 4.03 -35.74 -15.77
CA ARG A 236 4.37 -34.82 -16.86
C ARG A 236 3.74 -33.43 -16.65
N PRO A 237 4.24 -32.38 -17.32
CA PRO A 237 3.56 -31.08 -17.35
C PRO A 237 2.09 -31.20 -17.81
N ILE A 238 1.25 -30.32 -17.33
CA ILE A 238 -0.18 -30.29 -17.65
C ILE A 238 -0.47 -29.28 -18.77
N ALA A 239 -1.48 -29.54 -19.57
CA ALA A 239 -2.10 -28.55 -20.44
C ALA A 239 -3.14 -27.77 -19.65
N VAL A 240 -3.10 -26.44 -19.75
CA VAL A 240 -4.02 -25.53 -19.04
C VAL A 240 -4.82 -24.73 -20.04
N ALA A 241 -6.14 -24.72 -19.88
CA ALA A 241 -7.05 -23.81 -20.58
C ALA A 241 -7.76 -22.92 -19.56
N ASP A 242 -7.58 -21.60 -19.66
CA ASP A 242 -8.26 -20.60 -18.82
C ASP A 242 -9.00 -19.59 -19.73
N PRO A 243 -10.30 -19.83 -20.02
CA PRO A 243 -11.07 -18.98 -20.92
C PRO A 243 -11.55 -17.67 -20.28
N TYR A 244 -11.31 -17.46 -19.00
CA TYR A 244 -11.70 -16.27 -18.23
C TYR A 244 -10.52 -15.77 -17.38
N CYS A 245 -9.34 -15.74 -17.97
CA CYS A 245 -8.09 -15.57 -17.23
C CYS A 245 -7.89 -14.17 -16.63
N GLY A 246 -8.67 -13.16 -17.07
CA GLY A 246 -8.41 -11.77 -16.68
C GLY A 246 -7.00 -11.35 -17.07
N VAL A 247 -6.30 -10.70 -16.16
CA VAL A 247 -4.87 -10.33 -16.32
C VAL A 247 -3.92 -11.51 -16.05
N GLY A 248 -4.44 -12.71 -15.89
CA GLY A 248 -3.69 -13.96 -15.70
C GLY A 248 -3.11 -14.18 -14.30
N PRO A 249 -3.75 -13.76 -13.19
CA PRO A 249 -3.15 -13.90 -11.87
C PRO A 249 -2.95 -15.36 -11.44
N ALA A 250 -3.88 -16.27 -11.77
CA ALA A 250 -3.73 -17.70 -11.50
C ALA A 250 -2.59 -18.31 -12.33
N LEU A 251 -2.50 -17.92 -13.61
CA LEU A 251 -1.45 -18.36 -14.52
C LEU A 251 -0.08 -17.89 -14.07
N ALA A 252 0.05 -16.64 -13.59
CA ALA A 252 1.29 -16.10 -13.05
C ALA A 252 1.81 -16.93 -11.85
N HIS A 253 0.90 -17.42 -10.99
CA HIS A 253 1.25 -18.32 -9.89
C HIS A 253 1.62 -19.71 -10.40
N MET A 254 0.88 -20.29 -11.34
CA MET A 254 1.22 -21.62 -11.92
C MET A 254 2.58 -21.60 -12.61
N LEU A 255 2.88 -20.55 -13.38
CA LEU A 255 4.15 -20.37 -14.09
C LEU A 255 5.36 -20.10 -13.16
N ALA A 256 5.10 -19.75 -11.90
CA ALA A 256 6.17 -19.68 -10.90
C ALA A 256 6.70 -21.08 -10.50
N HIS A 257 5.99 -22.16 -10.85
CA HIS A 257 6.41 -23.54 -10.61
C HIS A 257 7.03 -24.14 -11.87
N THR A 258 8.30 -24.50 -11.80
CA THR A 258 9.05 -25.06 -12.92
C THR A 258 8.35 -26.30 -13.49
N ASN A 259 8.18 -26.31 -14.81
CA ASN A 259 7.57 -27.42 -15.56
C ASN A 259 6.17 -27.84 -15.07
N LEU A 260 5.40 -26.92 -14.49
CA LEU A 260 3.99 -27.21 -14.15
C LEU A 260 3.13 -27.21 -15.43
N ILE A 261 3.26 -26.18 -16.25
CA ILE A 261 2.50 -26.02 -17.50
C ILE A 261 3.36 -26.47 -18.68
N GLY A 262 2.81 -27.32 -19.53
CA GLY A 262 3.39 -27.68 -20.83
C GLY A 262 2.76 -26.86 -21.96
N ASP A 263 1.44 -26.89 -22.06
CA ASP A 263 0.67 -26.12 -23.05
C ASP A 263 -0.28 -25.17 -22.33
N LEU A 264 -0.47 -23.97 -22.86
CA LEU A 264 -1.33 -22.94 -22.30
C LEU A 264 -2.24 -22.33 -23.35
N LEU A 265 -3.55 -22.38 -23.11
CA LEU A 265 -4.55 -21.59 -23.82
C LEU A 265 -5.20 -20.64 -22.80
N ALA A 266 -5.07 -19.34 -23.01
CA ALA A 266 -5.64 -18.33 -22.13
C ALA A 266 -6.40 -17.28 -22.94
N SER A 267 -7.60 -16.92 -22.50
CA SER A 267 -8.41 -15.88 -23.14
C SER A 267 -9.23 -15.12 -22.10
N ASP A 268 -9.66 -13.92 -22.47
CA ASP A 268 -10.62 -13.12 -21.73
C ASP A 268 -11.44 -12.26 -22.71
N LEU A 269 -12.68 -11.97 -22.33
CA LEU A 269 -13.56 -11.13 -23.17
C LEU A 269 -13.07 -9.67 -23.20
N ASN A 270 -12.41 -9.21 -22.15
CA ASN A 270 -11.86 -7.86 -22.05
C ASN A 270 -10.48 -7.76 -22.73
N PRO A 271 -10.35 -7.06 -23.88
CA PRO A 271 -9.08 -6.95 -24.58
C PRO A 271 -7.97 -6.25 -23.74
N LYS A 272 -8.34 -5.34 -22.82
CA LYS A 272 -7.39 -4.71 -21.89
C LYS A 272 -6.84 -5.70 -20.85
N ALA A 273 -7.64 -6.66 -20.43
CA ALA A 273 -7.17 -7.75 -19.59
C ALA A 273 -6.15 -8.62 -20.34
N VAL A 274 -6.39 -8.93 -21.61
CA VAL A 274 -5.46 -9.72 -22.43
C VAL A 274 -4.16 -8.97 -22.73
N GLU A 275 -4.19 -7.66 -22.94
CA GLU A 275 -2.97 -6.85 -23.05
C GLU A 275 -2.09 -6.98 -21.78
N LEU A 276 -2.69 -6.93 -20.59
CA LEU A 276 -1.99 -7.13 -19.31
C LEU A 276 -1.56 -8.58 -19.09
N LEU A 277 -2.37 -9.54 -19.55
CA LEU A 277 -2.01 -10.96 -19.52
C LEU A 277 -0.69 -11.18 -20.27
N LEU A 278 -0.54 -10.66 -21.49
CA LEU A 278 0.70 -10.79 -22.27
C LEU A 278 1.91 -10.23 -21.52
N VAL A 279 1.76 -9.07 -20.86
CA VAL A 279 2.81 -8.50 -20.01
C VAL A 279 3.17 -9.45 -18.86
N ASN A 280 2.17 -10.02 -18.17
CA ASN A 280 2.38 -10.92 -17.06
C ASN A 280 3.01 -12.25 -17.48
N LEU A 281 2.62 -12.80 -18.63
CA LEU A 281 3.19 -14.01 -19.19
C LEU A 281 4.66 -13.80 -19.63
N THR A 282 4.96 -12.69 -20.32
CA THR A 282 6.33 -12.31 -20.70
C THR A 282 7.22 -12.20 -19.46
N ARG A 283 6.73 -11.60 -18.39
CA ARG A 283 7.46 -11.50 -17.11
C ARG A 283 7.78 -12.86 -16.51
N LYS A 284 6.96 -13.88 -16.78
CA LYS A 284 7.18 -15.26 -16.35
C LYS A 284 8.05 -16.09 -17.31
N GLY A 285 8.60 -15.45 -18.35
CA GLY A 285 9.51 -16.09 -19.28
C GLY A 285 8.81 -16.85 -20.41
N VAL A 286 7.52 -16.65 -20.61
CA VAL A 286 6.82 -17.18 -21.79
C VAL A 286 7.23 -16.34 -23.00
N THR A 287 7.80 -16.98 -24.01
CA THR A 287 8.41 -16.30 -25.18
C THR A 287 7.63 -16.46 -26.48
N ASP A 288 6.83 -17.52 -26.57
CA ASP A 288 6.01 -17.81 -27.77
C ASP A 288 4.61 -17.22 -27.58
N LEU A 289 4.53 -15.90 -27.59
CA LEU A 289 3.31 -15.14 -27.39
C LEU A 289 2.96 -14.37 -28.69
N PRO A 290 1.67 -14.20 -29.03
CA PRO A 290 1.27 -13.34 -30.12
C PRO A 290 1.62 -11.87 -29.81
N ASP A 291 2.01 -11.10 -30.84
CA ASP A 291 2.35 -9.67 -30.70
C ASP A 291 1.15 -8.83 -30.19
N ARG A 292 -0.04 -9.30 -30.45
CA ARG A 292 -1.31 -8.69 -30.01
C ARG A 292 -2.36 -9.77 -29.72
N PRO A 293 -3.40 -9.45 -28.91
CA PRO A 293 -4.53 -10.35 -28.71
C PRO A 293 -5.22 -10.69 -30.05
N GLU A 294 -5.44 -11.97 -30.27
CA GLU A 294 -6.25 -12.42 -31.42
C GLU A 294 -7.75 -12.35 -31.06
N PRO A 295 -8.59 -11.80 -31.95
CA PRO A 295 -10.04 -11.84 -31.76
C PRO A 295 -10.56 -13.27 -31.69
N LEU A 296 -11.43 -13.58 -30.73
CA LEU A 296 -12.04 -14.91 -30.59
C LEU A 296 -12.79 -15.38 -31.85
N SER A 297 -13.22 -14.46 -32.71
CA SER A 297 -13.89 -14.75 -33.98
C SER A 297 -12.96 -15.33 -35.05
N GLU A 298 -11.63 -15.26 -34.87
CA GLU A 298 -10.63 -15.77 -35.82
C GLU A 298 -10.09 -17.14 -35.42
N VAL A 299 -10.42 -17.63 -34.24
CA VAL A 299 -10.07 -18.98 -33.81
C VAL A 299 -11.03 -19.94 -34.49
N SER A 300 -10.60 -20.50 -35.63
CA SER A 300 -11.34 -21.60 -36.26
C SER A 300 -11.38 -22.83 -35.36
N PRO A 301 -12.51 -23.56 -35.27
CA PRO A 301 -12.65 -24.74 -34.45
C PRO A 301 -11.74 -25.89 -34.85
#